data_b973901e10bdd03b6387063393f56ad6
#
_entry.id   b973901e10bdd03b6387063393f56ad6
#
_cell.length_a   1.000
_cell.length_b   1.000
_cell.length_c   1.000
_cell.angle_alpha   90.00
_cell.angle_beta   90.00
_cell.angle_gamma   90.00
#
_symmetry.space_group_name_H-M   'P 1'
#
loop_
_entity.id
_entity.type
_entity.pdbx_description
1 polymer ?
#
loop_
_entity_poly.entity_id
_entity_poly.type
_entity_poly.pdbx_seq_one_letter_code
_entity_poly.pdbx_strand_id
1 'polypeptide(L)'
;MNNGITPRLSRVCMFGLLAFILLFAAACGSNGGTGGGAGNVGESVKAAGGRSGSNSGESKDKEGEDKSTETADKPPIKIGVLASMTGALESYGKQSTRGFELGIDYATQGTQTAAGRKIEFIIEDTETKPDVAVKKATKLLETDKVDFLVGSSSSGDTLAVLPLAEEYEKVMVVEPAVADSITGEQWNKYVFRTARNSSQDAVAGAAAIAKQGVKIATFAPDGAFGRDGITAFTDAAVKLGAEIVEEQYADAAATDFTANIQKIVSAKPDYLFIVWAGANTPWKQLQDMKVREQGIKISTGAPDIAALKTMQELEDMEGFSVYYHTLPDNDVNKWLVEEHKKRFNGDLPDLFTPGGMSAAIAIIEAIKKTDGEMDTENLIAAMEGMSFESPKGKMTFRAEDHQALQTLYAVKLEKRDGIDYPVPVLIRELSPEETAPPVRNKR
;
A
#
# COMPACT_ATOMS: atom_id res chain seq x y z
N MET A 1 31.48 -18.71 56.79
CA MET A 1 32.45 -17.64 57.00
C MET A 1 32.19 -16.65 55.88
N ASN A 2 31.37 -15.65 56.16
CA ASN A 2 31.67 -14.24 56.43
C ASN A 2 32.48 -13.61 55.31
N ASN A 3 32.13 -12.58 54.69
CA ASN A 3 31.46 -11.29 54.82
C ASN A 3 31.59 -10.62 53.44
N GLY A 4 30.90 -9.68 52.99
CA GLY A 4 30.07 -8.62 53.55
C GLY A 4 29.63 -7.68 52.44
N ILE A 5 28.53 -7.22 52.67
CA ILE A 5 27.73 -6.11 52.24
C ILE A 5 28.53 -4.78 52.09
N THR A 6 28.31 -3.92 51.12
CA THR A 6 27.58 -2.64 51.28
C THR A 6 27.50 -1.81 50.02
N PRO A 7 26.45 -0.98 49.89
CA PRO A 7 26.17 -0.09 48.73
C PRO A 7 26.59 1.35 49.04
N ARG A 8 26.74 2.19 48.01
CA ARG A 8 26.73 3.67 48.09
C ARG A 8 26.07 4.21 46.85
N LEU A 9 24.85 4.66 46.92
CA LEU A 9 24.29 5.99 47.16
C LEU A 9 24.95 7.17 46.42
N SER A 10 24.14 7.72 45.52
CA SER A 10 23.78 9.13 45.34
C SER A 10 24.87 10.17 45.03
N ARG A 11 24.69 10.85 43.93
CA ARG A 11 24.76 12.32 43.90
C ARG A 11 23.89 12.88 42.79
N VAL A 12 22.86 13.54 43.23
CA VAL A 12 22.04 14.55 42.56
C VAL A 12 22.94 15.77 42.32
N CYS A 13 22.91 16.32 41.11
CA CYS A 13 23.20 17.72 40.88
C CYS A 13 22.20 18.32 39.89
N MET A 14 21.61 19.30 40.40
CA MET A 14 20.49 20.16 39.98
C MET A 14 21.05 21.45 39.36
N PHE A 15 20.25 22.09 38.51
CA PHE A 15 20.29 23.44 38.00
C PHE A 15 21.10 23.79 36.76
N GLY A 16 20.33 24.34 35.79
CA GLY A 16 20.78 25.16 34.70
C GLY A 16 19.64 25.56 33.78
N LEU A 17 18.67 26.32 34.34
CA LEU A 17 17.68 27.08 33.56
C LEU A 17 18.42 28.21 32.82
N LEU A 18 18.30 28.29 31.51
CA LEU A 18 18.53 29.56 30.79
C LEU A 18 17.39 29.77 29.79
N ALA A 19 16.52 30.68 30.20
CA ALA A 19 15.51 31.30 29.36
C ALA A 19 16.21 32.30 28.41
N PHE A 20 15.86 32.26 27.13
CA PHE A 20 16.08 33.38 26.22
C PHE A 20 14.74 33.87 25.67
N ILE A 21 14.44 35.08 26.06
CA ILE A 21 13.24 35.84 25.72
C ILE A 21 13.58 36.74 24.52
N LEU A 22 12.66 36.72 23.55
CA LEU A 22 12.17 37.77 22.63
C LEU A 22 13.12 38.71 21.90
N LEU A 23 12.82 38.89 20.63
CA LEU A 23 12.52 40.24 20.10
C LEU A 23 11.68 40.16 18.83
N PHE A 24 10.49 40.76 18.93
CA PHE A 24 9.60 41.14 17.83
C PHE A 24 10.23 42.28 17.03
N ALA A 25 10.09 42.25 15.72
CA ALA A 25 10.09 43.47 14.92
C ALA A 25 9.02 43.35 13.84
N ALA A 26 7.94 44.06 14.07
CA ALA A 26 6.94 44.41 13.09
C ALA A 26 7.50 45.55 12.21
N ALA A 27 7.31 45.47 10.92
CA ALA A 27 7.41 46.62 10.03
C ALA A 27 6.24 46.60 9.06
N CYS A 28 5.28 47.48 9.32
CA CYS A 28 4.30 47.97 8.35
C CYS A 28 4.96 48.87 7.34
N GLY A 29 4.54 48.78 6.08
CA GLY A 29 4.87 49.70 5.03
C GLY A 29 3.86 49.62 3.90
N SER A 30 2.90 50.55 3.94
CA SER A 30 1.85 50.81 2.96
C SER A 30 2.36 51.68 1.83
N ASN A 31 1.74 51.60 0.70
CA ASN A 31 1.37 52.56 -0.36
C ASN A 31 1.61 51.96 -1.72
N GLY A 32 0.70 52.00 -2.74
CA GLY A 32 -0.33 52.95 -3.07
C GLY A 32 -0.24 53.23 -4.56
N GLY A 33 -1.37 53.30 -5.24
CA GLY A 33 -1.47 54.01 -6.49
C GLY A 33 -1.77 53.12 -7.72
N THR A 34 -2.98 53.03 -8.11
CA THR A 34 -3.82 53.82 -9.03
C THR A 34 -3.72 53.50 -10.49
N GLY A 35 -4.88 53.25 -11.08
CA GLY A 35 -5.42 53.58 -12.37
C GLY A 35 -5.69 52.39 -13.27
N GLY A 36 -6.86 52.16 -13.88
CA GLY A 36 -8.00 52.97 -14.16
C GLY A 36 -8.56 52.44 -15.51
N GLY A 37 -9.90 52.42 -15.65
CA GLY A 37 -10.57 52.31 -16.93
C GLY A 37 -11.34 50.98 -17.13
N ALA A 38 -12.61 50.84 -16.87
CA ALA A 38 -13.87 51.44 -17.34
C ALA A 38 -14.31 50.93 -18.73
N GLY A 39 -15.53 50.43 -18.77
CA GLY A 39 -16.32 50.20 -19.95
C GLY A 39 -17.07 48.85 -19.89
N ASN A 40 -18.18 48.71 -19.39
CA ASN A 40 -19.57 49.10 -19.42
C ASN A 40 -20.29 48.71 -20.72
N VAL A 41 -21.57 48.34 -20.52
CA VAL A 41 -22.76 48.18 -21.38
C VAL A 41 -22.93 46.77 -21.91
N GLY A 42 -23.91 45.96 -21.54
CA GLY A 42 -25.33 46.24 -21.34
C GLY A 42 -26.08 45.80 -22.57
N GLU A 43 -26.91 44.78 -22.46
CA GLU A 43 -28.36 44.98 -22.75
C GLU A 43 -29.11 43.65 -22.83
N SER A 44 -30.16 43.62 -22.09
CA SER A 44 -31.24 42.67 -22.07
C SER A 44 -32.18 42.87 -23.24
N VAL A 45 -32.74 41.79 -23.84
CA VAL A 45 -34.00 41.89 -24.54
C VAL A 45 -34.94 40.77 -24.11
N LYS A 46 -36.05 41.19 -23.56
CA LYS A 46 -37.33 40.46 -23.35
C LYS A 46 -38.16 40.50 -24.61
N ALA A 47 -38.97 39.48 -24.86
CA ALA A 47 -40.43 39.52 -25.13
C ALA A 47 -40.86 38.23 -25.83
N ALA A 48 -41.78 37.49 -25.29
CA ALA A 48 -43.24 37.53 -25.34
C ALA A 48 -43.73 36.91 -26.67
N GLY A 49 -44.53 35.88 -26.68
CA GLY A 49 -45.84 35.66 -26.20
C GLY A 49 -46.64 34.98 -27.31
N GLY A 50 -47.54 34.10 -27.01
CA GLY A 50 -48.48 33.58 -28.03
C GLY A 50 -49.23 32.33 -27.55
N ARG A 51 -50.43 32.57 -27.13
CA ARG A 51 -51.54 31.69 -26.74
C ARG A 51 -52.05 30.79 -27.89
N SER A 52 -52.49 29.57 -27.60
CA SER A 52 -53.87 29.15 -27.33
C SER A 52 -54.32 28.02 -28.28
N GLY A 53 -54.96 27.00 -27.71
CA GLY A 53 -55.65 25.96 -28.43
C GLY A 53 -56.00 24.78 -27.54
N SER A 54 -57.15 24.90 -26.87
CA SER A 54 -57.82 23.82 -26.16
C SER A 54 -58.38 22.80 -27.16
N ASN A 55 -58.28 21.52 -26.88
CA ASN A 55 -59.38 20.61 -27.14
C ASN A 55 -59.44 19.44 -26.21
N SER A 56 -60.61 19.26 -25.64
CA SER A 56 -61.03 18.22 -24.72
C SER A 56 -61.18 16.87 -25.42
N GLY A 57 -60.77 15.79 -24.73
CA GLY A 57 -61.06 14.43 -25.15
C GLY A 57 -60.93 13.50 -23.95
N GLU A 58 -62.07 13.25 -23.34
CA GLU A 58 -62.32 12.31 -22.23
C GLU A 58 -62.14 10.86 -22.70
N SER A 59 -61.37 10.04 -22.00
CA SER A 59 -61.74 8.62 -21.77
C SER A 59 -60.82 7.92 -20.78
N LYS A 60 -61.44 7.62 -19.66
CA LYS A 60 -61.43 6.39 -18.84
C LYS A 60 -60.10 5.76 -18.40
N ASP A 61 -59.93 5.87 -17.11
CA ASP A 61 -59.49 4.90 -16.10
C ASP A 61 -58.87 3.59 -16.57
N LYS A 62 -57.57 3.45 -16.28
CA LYS A 62 -57.00 2.24 -15.70
C LYS A 62 -56.01 2.70 -14.62
N GLU A 63 -56.37 2.46 -13.38
CA GLU A 63 -55.47 2.40 -12.24
C GLU A 63 -54.36 1.41 -12.56
N GLY A 64 -53.18 1.92 -12.89
CA GLY A 64 -51.90 1.23 -12.77
C GLY A 64 -51.28 1.76 -11.51
N GLU A 65 -51.22 0.95 -10.46
CA GLU A 65 -50.40 1.21 -9.31
C GLU A 65 -48.96 1.45 -9.78
N ASP A 66 -48.61 2.70 -9.90
CA ASP A 66 -47.21 3.15 -9.97
C ASP A 66 -46.65 2.98 -8.56
N LYS A 67 -46.13 1.76 -8.28
CA LYS A 67 -45.20 1.56 -7.19
C LYS A 67 -43.91 2.29 -7.53
N SER A 68 -43.95 3.60 -7.44
CA SER A 68 -42.76 4.37 -7.14
C SER A 68 -42.28 3.92 -5.75
N THR A 69 -41.45 2.89 -5.69
CA THR A 69 -40.62 2.63 -4.55
C THR A 69 -39.76 3.89 -4.37
N GLU A 70 -40.17 4.75 -3.43
CA GLU A 70 -39.29 5.70 -2.79
C GLU A 70 -38.09 4.87 -2.28
N THR A 71 -37.04 4.80 -3.07
CA THR A 71 -35.70 4.47 -2.55
C THR A 71 -35.33 5.66 -1.68
N ALA A 72 -35.67 5.58 -0.38
CA ALA A 72 -35.10 6.46 0.61
C ALA A 72 -33.59 6.47 0.35
N ASP A 73 -33.04 7.67 0.11
CA ASP A 73 -31.65 7.87 -0.27
C ASP A 73 -30.80 7.38 0.93
N LYS A 74 -30.35 6.10 0.89
CA LYS A 74 -29.52 5.52 1.96
C LYS A 74 -28.26 6.38 2.07
N PRO A 75 -27.76 6.67 3.28
CA PRO A 75 -26.54 7.49 3.43
C PRO A 75 -25.37 6.87 2.66
N PRO A 76 -24.44 7.67 2.15
CA PRO A 76 -23.27 7.17 1.43
C PRO A 76 -22.46 6.24 2.32
N ILE A 77 -21.74 5.28 1.69
CA ILE A 77 -20.74 4.47 2.35
C ILE A 77 -19.42 5.19 2.23
N LYS A 78 -18.74 5.40 3.37
CA LYS A 78 -17.51 6.16 3.45
C LYS A 78 -16.31 5.25 3.70
N ILE A 79 -15.24 5.43 2.93
CA ILE A 79 -14.01 4.67 3.05
C ILE A 79 -12.86 5.62 3.41
N GLY A 80 -12.19 5.39 4.53
CA GLY A 80 -10.99 6.12 4.92
C GLY A 80 -9.75 5.43 4.40
N VAL A 81 -8.93 6.14 3.63
CA VAL A 81 -7.69 5.62 3.04
C VAL A 81 -6.49 6.27 3.72
N LEU A 82 -5.68 5.47 4.39
CA LEU A 82 -4.43 5.86 5.02
C LEU A 82 -3.28 5.53 4.06
N ALA A 83 -2.59 6.54 3.55
CA ALA A 83 -1.49 6.33 2.61
C ALA A 83 -0.33 7.28 2.89
N SER A 84 0.89 6.86 2.61
CA SER A 84 2.07 7.74 2.64
C SER A 84 2.06 8.63 1.40
N MET A 85 1.33 9.74 1.44
CA MET A 85 1.30 10.71 0.33
C MET A 85 2.55 11.58 0.33
N THR A 86 3.26 11.60 1.45
CA THR A 86 4.60 12.18 1.65
C THR A 86 5.47 11.21 2.47
N GLY A 87 6.77 11.54 2.62
CA GLY A 87 7.70 10.75 3.43
C GLY A 87 8.38 9.62 2.66
N ALA A 88 8.94 8.65 3.40
CA ALA A 88 9.84 7.63 2.84
C ALA A 88 9.17 6.69 1.83
N LEU A 89 7.86 6.50 1.89
CA LEU A 89 7.08 5.62 1.02
C LEU A 89 6.10 6.39 0.11
N GLU A 90 6.41 7.66 -0.19
CA GLU A 90 5.54 8.53 -1.02
C GLU A 90 5.16 7.88 -2.36
N SER A 91 6.11 7.28 -3.06
CA SER A 91 5.85 6.59 -4.33
C SER A 91 4.81 5.48 -4.16
N TYR A 92 4.91 4.69 -3.10
CA TYR A 92 4.01 3.57 -2.82
C TYR A 92 2.60 4.04 -2.46
N GLY A 93 2.49 5.07 -1.62
CA GLY A 93 1.21 5.67 -1.27
C GLY A 93 0.47 6.23 -2.49
N LYS A 94 1.19 6.97 -3.36
CA LYS A 94 0.63 7.51 -4.60
C LYS A 94 0.20 6.43 -5.59
N GLN A 95 0.97 5.37 -5.75
CA GLN A 95 0.60 4.24 -6.61
C GLN A 95 -0.65 3.54 -6.08
N SER A 96 -0.68 3.22 -4.78
CA SER A 96 -1.81 2.55 -4.14
C SER A 96 -3.10 3.38 -4.20
N THR A 97 -3.04 4.69 -3.94
CA THR A 97 -4.22 5.58 -4.02
C THR A 97 -4.76 5.71 -5.44
N ARG A 98 -3.89 5.87 -6.45
CA ARG A 98 -4.32 5.85 -7.87
C ARG A 98 -5.03 4.52 -8.21
N GLY A 99 -4.47 3.41 -7.75
CA GLY A 99 -5.07 2.09 -7.91
C GLY A 99 -6.43 1.99 -7.23
N PHE A 100 -6.55 2.51 -6.00
CA PHE A 100 -7.80 2.50 -5.25
C PHE A 100 -8.91 3.29 -5.98
N GLU A 101 -8.61 4.50 -6.46
CA GLU A 101 -9.53 5.30 -7.25
C GLU A 101 -10.01 4.57 -8.51
N LEU A 102 -9.08 3.99 -9.27
CA LEU A 102 -9.40 3.17 -10.45
C LEU A 102 -10.22 1.93 -10.08
N GLY A 103 -9.94 1.32 -8.94
CA GLY A 103 -10.67 0.15 -8.44
C GLY A 103 -12.12 0.44 -8.08
N ILE A 104 -12.38 1.60 -7.45
CA ILE A 104 -13.77 2.06 -7.22
C ILE A 104 -14.50 2.20 -8.55
N ASP A 105 -13.88 2.87 -9.53
CA ASP A 105 -14.52 3.06 -10.84
C ASP A 105 -14.76 1.73 -11.58
N TYR A 106 -13.77 0.82 -11.55
CA TYR A 106 -13.91 -0.51 -12.15
C TYR A 106 -15.05 -1.31 -11.51
N ALA A 107 -15.03 -1.45 -10.19
CA ALA A 107 -15.97 -2.29 -9.47
C ALA A 107 -17.41 -1.73 -9.44
N THR A 108 -17.56 -0.42 -9.61
CA THR A 108 -18.86 0.27 -9.72
C THR A 108 -19.25 0.60 -11.17
N GLN A 109 -18.46 0.18 -12.16
CA GLN A 109 -18.68 0.51 -13.57
C GLN A 109 -18.82 2.04 -13.82
N GLY A 110 -18.04 2.83 -13.08
CA GLY A 110 -18.04 4.30 -13.18
C GLY A 110 -19.20 5.01 -12.49
N THR A 111 -20.17 4.30 -11.92
CA THR A 111 -21.33 4.91 -11.26
C THR A 111 -21.02 5.44 -9.86
N GLN A 112 -19.92 5.01 -9.26
CA GLN A 112 -19.55 5.31 -7.87
C GLN A 112 -20.66 4.92 -6.87
N THR A 113 -21.42 3.85 -7.19
CA THR A 113 -22.48 3.32 -6.33
C THR A 113 -22.35 1.81 -6.20
N ALA A 114 -22.66 1.27 -5.02
CA ALA A 114 -22.77 -0.16 -4.77
C ALA A 114 -24.00 -0.43 -3.91
N ALA A 115 -24.76 -1.47 -4.22
CA ALA A 115 -26.01 -1.83 -3.54
C ALA A 115 -26.95 -0.60 -3.34
N GLY A 116 -27.04 0.27 -4.36
CA GLY A 116 -27.91 1.46 -4.33
C GLY A 116 -27.40 2.60 -3.41
N ARG A 117 -26.18 2.53 -2.90
CA ARG A 117 -25.57 3.55 -2.03
C ARG A 117 -24.37 4.19 -2.73
N LYS A 118 -24.22 5.50 -2.58
CA LYS A 118 -23.03 6.23 -3.06
C LYS A 118 -21.79 5.79 -2.28
N ILE A 119 -20.67 5.64 -2.98
CA ILE A 119 -19.36 5.39 -2.38
C ILE A 119 -18.59 6.72 -2.32
N GLU A 120 -18.11 7.05 -1.15
CA GLU A 120 -17.25 8.20 -0.90
C GLU A 120 -15.96 7.72 -0.22
N PHE A 121 -14.82 8.33 -0.53
CA PHE A 121 -13.57 8.02 0.16
C PHE A 121 -12.78 9.27 0.50
N ILE A 122 -11.99 9.18 1.58
CA ILE A 122 -11.17 10.26 2.12
C ILE A 122 -9.76 9.72 2.26
N ILE A 123 -8.78 10.38 1.63
CA ILE A 123 -7.37 10.02 1.71
C ILE A 123 -6.70 10.89 2.77
N GLU A 124 -6.01 10.26 3.72
CA GLU A 124 -5.21 10.92 4.75
C GLU A 124 -3.74 10.52 4.61
N ASP A 125 -2.87 11.52 4.65
CA ASP A 125 -1.42 11.33 4.59
C ASP A 125 -0.86 10.88 5.94
N THR A 126 -0.22 9.69 5.98
CA THR A 126 0.44 9.15 7.17
C THR A 126 1.88 9.64 7.32
N GLU A 127 2.43 10.32 6.32
CA GLU A 127 3.82 10.78 6.26
C GLU A 127 4.86 9.66 6.49
N THR A 128 4.45 8.39 6.36
CA THR A 128 5.24 7.20 6.75
C THR A 128 5.65 7.25 8.23
N LYS A 129 4.74 7.68 9.12
CA LYS A 129 4.97 7.83 10.57
C LYS A 129 3.83 7.19 11.36
N PRO A 130 4.11 6.22 12.25
CA PRO A 130 3.07 5.52 13.01
C PRO A 130 2.19 6.43 13.88
N ASP A 131 2.76 7.43 14.52
CA ASP A 131 2.01 8.40 15.35
C ASP A 131 1.08 9.30 14.53
N VAL A 132 1.49 9.66 13.31
CA VAL A 132 0.65 10.40 12.36
C VAL A 132 -0.46 9.47 11.84
N ALA A 133 -0.14 8.23 11.48
CA ALA A 133 -1.11 7.25 11.02
C ALA A 133 -2.24 7.01 12.04
N VAL A 134 -1.90 6.82 13.31
CA VAL A 134 -2.87 6.69 14.41
C VAL A 134 -3.76 7.92 14.50
N LYS A 135 -3.19 9.13 14.49
CA LYS A 135 -3.96 10.39 14.55
C LYS A 135 -4.92 10.54 13.37
N LYS A 136 -4.47 10.17 12.16
CA LYS A 136 -5.29 10.24 10.93
C LYS A 136 -6.40 9.17 10.94
N ALA A 137 -6.10 7.95 11.39
CA ALA A 137 -7.10 6.89 11.57
C ALA A 137 -8.18 7.30 12.58
N THR A 138 -7.79 7.85 13.73
CA THR A 138 -8.73 8.36 14.72
C THR A 138 -9.65 9.46 14.13
N LYS A 139 -9.09 10.39 13.35
CA LYS A 139 -9.89 11.42 12.66
C LYS A 139 -10.91 10.79 11.70
N LEU A 140 -10.49 9.83 10.86
CA LEU A 140 -11.38 9.14 9.94
C LEU A 140 -12.52 8.42 10.67
N LEU A 141 -12.21 7.78 11.79
CA LEU A 141 -13.18 7.00 12.57
C LEU A 141 -14.11 7.90 13.40
N GLU A 142 -13.59 8.90 14.11
CA GLU A 142 -14.37 9.71 15.03
C GLU A 142 -15.05 10.91 14.39
N THR A 143 -14.36 11.60 13.48
CA THR A 143 -14.85 12.84 12.87
C THR A 143 -15.58 12.57 11.56
N ASP A 144 -14.92 11.86 10.64
CA ASP A 144 -15.45 11.61 9.29
C ASP A 144 -16.46 10.44 9.29
N LYS A 145 -16.44 9.58 10.33
CA LYS A 145 -17.35 8.45 10.52
C LYS A 145 -17.32 7.49 9.34
N VAL A 146 -16.12 7.04 8.98
CA VAL A 146 -15.95 6.08 7.89
C VAL A 146 -16.46 4.68 8.27
N ASP A 147 -16.93 3.94 7.26
CA ASP A 147 -17.42 2.57 7.39
C ASP A 147 -16.29 1.54 7.26
N PHE A 148 -15.26 1.87 6.48
CA PHE A 148 -14.06 1.05 6.26
C PHE A 148 -12.80 1.87 6.43
N LEU A 149 -11.72 1.21 6.85
CA LEU A 149 -10.36 1.71 6.70
C LEU A 149 -9.62 0.94 5.60
N VAL A 150 -8.74 1.61 4.86
CA VAL A 150 -7.83 1.02 3.88
C VAL A 150 -6.41 1.53 4.15
N GLY A 151 -5.42 0.71 3.98
CA GLY A 151 -4.01 1.06 4.14
C GLY A 151 -3.35 0.27 5.27
N SER A 152 -2.17 0.71 5.73
CA SER A 152 -1.39 1.84 5.28
C SER A 152 -0.19 1.39 4.42
N SER A 153 0.60 2.36 3.92
CA SER A 153 1.76 2.03 3.08
C SER A 153 2.88 1.36 3.85
N SER A 154 3.07 1.73 5.11
CA SER A 154 4.13 1.23 6.00
C SER A 154 3.62 0.13 6.94
N SER A 155 4.41 -0.93 7.11
CA SER A 155 4.08 -1.97 8.10
C SER A 155 4.06 -1.43 9.53
N GLY A 156 4.95 -0.48 9.86
CA GLY A 156 4.96 0.18 11.17
C GLY A 156 3.70 1.00 11.42
N ASP A 157 3.26 1.78 10.42
CA ASP A 157 2.02 2.55 10.48
C ASP A 157 0.81 1.63 10.63
N THR A 158 0.76 0.56 9.82
CA THR A 158 -0.33 -0.43 9.86
C THR A 158 -0.45 -1.05 11.23
N LEU A 159 0.65 -1.58 11.78
CA LEU A 159 0.66 -2.21 13.12
C LEU A 159 0.19 -1.25 14.22
N ALA A 160 0.51 0.04 14.11
CA ALA A 160 0.04 1.04 15.06
C ALA A 160 -1.47 1.34 14.94
N VAL A 161 -2.06 1.14 13.76
CA VAL A 161 -3.48 1.40 13.47
C VAL A 161 -4.35 0.17 13.74
N LEU A 162 -3.83 -1.07 13.67
CA LEU A 162 -4.63 -2.30 13.87
C LEU A 162 -5.52 -2.28 15.13
N PRO A 163 -5.05 -1.81 16.31
CA PRO A 163 -5.89 -1.75 17.50
C PRO A 163 -7.13 -0.86 17.34
N LEU A 164 -7.05 0.19 16.50
CA LEU A 164 -8.20 1.07 16.25
C LEU A 164 -9.28 0.37 15.41
N ALA A 165 -8.91 -0.51 14.47
CA ALA A 165 -9.87 -1.31 13.74
C ALA A 165 -10.71 -2.18 14.70
N GLU A 166 -10.10 -2.76 15.72
CA GLU A 166 -10.76 -3.53 16.77
C GLU A 166 -11.57 -2.64 17.72
N GLU A 167 -10.99 -1.54 18.20
CA GLU A 167 -11.64 -0.61 19.15
C GLU A 167 -12.93 -0.01 18.59
N TYR A 168 -12.91 0.35 17.29
CA TYR A 168 -14.05 0.97 16.60
C TYR A 168 -14.92 -0.04 15.84
N GLU A 169 -14.59 -1.34 15.92
CA GLU A 169 -15.29 -2.43 15.23
C GLU A 169 -15.48 -2.13 13.73
N LYS A 170 -14.42 -1.71 13.04
CA LYS A 170 -14.43 -1.37 11.61
C LYS A 170 -13.50 -2.29 10.82
N VAL A 171 -14.01 -2.79 9.69
CA VAL A 171 -13.16 -3.56 8.77
C VAL A 171 -12.04 -2.68 8.22
N MET A 172 -10.81 -3.16 8.35
CA MET A 172 -9.62 -2.57 7.75
C MET A 172 -9.05 -3.49 6.69
N VAL A 173 -8.92 -2.99 5.45
CA VAL A 173 -8.27 -3.70 4.35
C VAL A 173 -6.85 -3.19 4.18
N VAL A 174 -5.86 -4.02 4.51
CA VAL A 174 -4.44 -3.65 4.49
C VAL A 174 -3.87 -3.75 3.08
N GLU A 175 -3.32 -2.63 2.59
CA GLU A 175 -2.61 -2.48 1.32
C GLU A 175 -1.72 -1.22 1.38
N PRO A 176 -0.44 -1.27 1.02
CA PRO A 176 0.40 -2.40 0.58
C PRO A 176 1.32 -3.00 1.66
N ALA A 177 1.11 -2.75 2.95
CA ALA A 177 1.99 -3.20 4.05
C ALA A 177 2.11 -4.74 4.12
N VAL A 178 3.34 -5.24 4.37
CA VAL A 178 3.68 -6.66 4.16
C VAL A 178 4.18 -7.43 5.37
N ALA A 179 4.46 -6.81 6.52
CA ALA A 179 4.93 -7.55 7.69
C ALA A 179 4.00 -8.74 8.01
N ASP A 180 4.58 -9.91 8.25
CA ASP A 180 3.82 -11.13 8.52
C ASP A 180 2.96 -11.01 9.77
N SER A 181 3.46 -10.27 10.76
CA SER A 181 2.79 -10.01 12.04
C SER A 181 1.40 -9.37 11.90
N ILE A 182 1.12 -8.66 10.80
CA ILE A 182 -0.17 -7.98 10.56
C ILE A 182 -1.33 -8.98 10.51
N THR A 183 -1.20 -10.08 9.76
CA THR A 183 -2.18 -11.19 9.71
C THR A 183 -1.70 -12.42 10.50
N GLY A 184 -0.62 -12.25 11.28
CA GLY A 184 -0.05 -13.22 12.21
C GLY A 184 -0.35 -12.83 13.66
N GLU A 185 0.69 -12.56 14.44
CA GLU A 185 0.61 -12.37 15.87
C GLU A 185 -0.21 -11.14 16.31
N GLN A 186 -0.33 -10.13 15.43
CA GLN A 186 -1.08 -8.89 15.68
C GLN A 186 -2.46 -8.87 15.00
N TRP A 187 -2.87 -10.01 14.41
CA TRP A 187 -4.15 -10.13 13.76
C TRP A 187 -5.31 -9.93 14.74
N ASN A 188 -6.35 -9.25 14.27
CA ASN A 188 -7.68 -9.26 14.86
C ASN A 188 -8.74 -9.49 13.77
N LYS A 189 -9.96 -9.87 14.15
CA LYS A 189 -10.99 -10.30 13.19
C LYS A 189 -11.46 -9.21 12.21
N TYR A 190 -11.16 -7.95 12.48
CA TYR A 190 -11.55 -6.81 11.64
C TYR A 190 -10.55 -6.54 10.50
N VAL A 191 -9.38 -7.20 10.53
CA VAL A 191 -8.29 -6.95 9.58
C VAL A 191 -8.30 -7.98 8.46
N PHE A 192 -8.42 -7.50 7.23
CA PHE A 192 -8.24 -8.23 5.98
C PHE A 192 -7.03 -7.67 5.24
N ARG A 193 -6.30 -8.47 4.48
CA ARG A 193 -5.15 -7.98 3.73
C ARG A 193 -5.17 -8.44 2.28
N THR A 194 -5.28 -7.49 1.35
CA THR A 194 -5.11 -7.72 -0.10
C THR A 194 -3.65 -7.69 -0.51
N ALA A 195 -2.80 -7.00 0.24
CA ALA A 195 -1.35 -7.07 0.01
C ALA A 195 -0.83 -8.50 0.19
N ARG A 196 0.19 -8.86 -0.58
CA ARG A 196 1.00 -10.03 -0.22
C ARG A 196 1.71 -9.76 1.12
N ASN A 197 2.23 -10.80 1.76
CA ASN A 197 3.02 -10.65 2.98
C ASN A 197 4.50 -11.02 2.76
N SER A 198 5.33 -10.81 3.79
CA SER A 198 6.76 -11.09 3.73
C SER A 198 7.05 -12.57 3.44
N SER A 199 6.25 -13.51 3.97
CA SER A 199 6.40 -14.94 3.67
C SER A 199 6.11 -15.25 2.20
N GLN A 200 5.14 -14.60 1.58
CA GLN A 200 4.87 -14.76 0.14
C GLN A 200 6.01 -14.20 -0.72
N ASP A 201 6.52 -13.00 -0.39
CA ASP A 201 7.69 -12.41 -1.04
C ASP A 201 8.92 -13.32 -0.88
N ALA A 202 9.11 -13.91 0.30
CA ALA A 202 10.21 -14.80 0.63
C ALA A 202 10.19 -16.08 -0.22
N VAL A 203 9.03 -16.72 -0.39
CA VAL A 203 8.90 -17.90 -1.26
C VAL A 203 9.26 -17.55 -2.69
N ALA A 204 8.79 -16.40 -3.20
CA ALA A 204 9.10 -15.96 -4.54
C ALA A 204 10.60 -15.61 -4.74
N GLY A 205 11.20 -14.91 -3.76
CA GLY A 205 12.62 -14.59 -3.77
C GLY A 205 13.51 -15.83 -3.66
N ALA A 206 13.17 -16.74 -2.75
CA ALA A 206 13.90 -18.01 -2.61
C ALA A 206 13.79 -18.88 -3.85
N ALA A 207 12.61 -18.96 -4.49
CA ALA A 207 12.41 -19.70 -5.73
C ALA A 207 13.30 -19.20 -6.89
N ALA A 208 13.70 -17.92 -6.85
CA ALA A 208 14.60 -17.36 -7.87
C ALA A 208 16.07 -17.76 -7.66
N ILE A 209 16.56 -17.83 -6.41
CA ILE A 209 17.99 -17.92 -6.15
C ILE A 209 18.44 -19.08 -5.23
N ALA A 210 17.53 -19.60 -4.38
CA ALA A 210 17.93 -20.61 -3.39
C ALA A 210 17.97 -22.02 -4.00
N LYS A 211 19.03 -22.73 -3.73
CA LYS A 211 19.23 -24.15 -4.06
C LYS A 211 20.29 -24.77 -3.15
N GLN A 212 20.41 -26.09 -3.18
CA GLN A 212 21.34 -26.83 -2.33
C GLN A 212 22.76 -26.27 -2.37
N GLY A 213 23.27 -25.88 -1.21
CA GLY A 213 24.66 -25.42 -0.98
C GLY A 213 24.95 -23.98 -1.43
N VAL A 214 23.98 -23.24 -1.93
CA VAL A 214 24.13 -21.80 -2.22
C VAL A 214 24.22 -21.02 -0.90
N LYS A 215 25.22 -20.17 -0.79
CA LYS A 215 25.47 -19.30 0.37
C LYS A 215 24.80 -17.95 0.15
N ILE A 216 23.96 -17.53 1.07
CA ILE A 216 23.22 -16.28 0.99
C ILE A 216 23.48 -15.44 2.22
N ALA A 217 23.80 -14.16 2.02
CA ALA A 217 23.71 -13.15 3.07
C ALA A 217 22.40 -12.36 2.90
N THR A 218 21.87 -11.82 3.98
CA THR A 218 20.66 -10.99 3.96
C THR A 218 20.91 -9.61 4.55
N PHE A 219 20.17 -8.60 4.07
CA PHE A 219 20.28 -7.23 4.54
C PHE A 219 18.94 -6.51 4.52
N ALA A 220 18.55 -5.88 5.64
CA ALA A 220 17.29 -5.16 5.77
C ALA A 220 17.38 -3.98 6.75
N PRO A 221 16.41 -3.03 6.73
CA PRO A 221 16.22 -2.09 7.82
C PRO A 221 15.73 -2.79 9.09
N ASP A 222 16.14 -2.27 10.24
CA ASP A 222 15.74 -2.80 11.56
C ASP A 222 14.33 -2.30 11.94
N GLY A 223 13.33 -3.09 11.61
CA GLY A 223 11.91 -2.83 11.86
C GLY A 223 11.05 -4.04 11.46
N ALA A 224 9.76 -4.00 11.71
CA ALA A 224 8.86 -5.13 11.46
C ALA A 224 8.97 -5.65 10.01
N PHE A 225 8.94 -4.75 9.02
CA PHE A 225 9.11 -5.10 7.61
C PHE A 225 10.40 -5.88 7.33
N GLY A 226 11.54 -5.35 7.78
CA GLY A 226 12.84 -5.96 7.49
C GLY A 226 13.05 -7.26 8.25
N ARG A 227 12.69 -7.31 9.55
CA ARG A 227 12.85 -8.51 10.38
C ARG A 227 11.97 -9.65 9.92
N ASP A 228 10.67 -9.39 9.69
CA ASP A 228 9.75 -10.40 9.17
C ASP A 228 10.19 -10.88 7.78
N GLY A 229 10.65 -9.95 6.92
CA GLY A 229 11.14 -10.28 5.57
C GLY A 229 12.37 -11.18 5.58
N ILE A 230 13.41 -10.88 6.42
CA ILE A 230 14.60 -11.74 6.52
C ILE A 230 14.25 -13.09 7.15
N THR A 231 13.45 -13.12 8.22
CA THR A 231 13.04 -14.37 8.87
C THR A 231 12.31 -15.27 7.88
N ALA A 232 11.34 -14.73 7.16
CA ALA A 232 10.57 -15.47 6.15
C ALA A 232 11.46 -15.97 5.00
N PHE A 233 12.40 -15.14 4.52
CA PHE A 233 13.31 -15.52 3.45
C PHE A 233 14.29 -16.61 3.91
N THR A 234 14.85 -16.49 5.11
CA THR A 234 15.73 -17.51 5.72
C THR A 234 15.00 -18.85 5.78
N ASP A 235 13.77 -18.87 6.30
CA ASP A 235 12.96 -20.08 6.39
C ASP A 235 12.71 -20.72 5.00
N ALA A 236 12.38 -19.92 4.00
CA ALA A 236 12.12 -20.39 2.64
C ALA A 236 13.40 -20.90 1.95
N ALA A 237 14.51 -20.16 2.06
CA ALA A 237 15.77 -20.48 1.41
C ALA A 237 16.42 -21.74 2.02
N VAL A 238 16.38 -21.89 3.33
CA VAL A 238 16.90 -23.09 4.04
C VAL A 238 16.10 -24.34 3.65
N LYS A 239 14.78 -24.26 3.49
CA LYS A 239 13.96 -25.37 3.00
C LYS A 239 14.38 -25.86 1.60
N LEU A 240 14.91 -24.95 0.77
CA LEU A 240 15.47 -25.28 -0.56
C LEU A 240 16.94 -25.72 -0.52
N GLY A 241 17.52 -25.80 0.67
CA GLY A 241 18.89 -26.28 0.90
C GLY A 241 19.97 -25.19 0.79
N ALA A 242 19.61 -23.92 0.77
CA ALA A 242 20.57 -22.83 0.86
C ALA A 242 21.12 -22.67 2.27
N GLU A 243 22.28 -22.04 2.40
CA GLU A 243 22.95 -21.72 3.65
C GLU A 243 22.93 -20.21 3.87
N ILE A 244 22.35 -19.75 4.99
CA ILE A 244 22.42 -18.33 5.37
C ILE A 244 23.71 -18.11 6.14
N VAL A 245 24.64 -17.37 5.56
CA VAL A 245 25.99 -17.18 6.10
C VAL A 245 26.17 -15.86 6.86
N GLU A 246 25.29 -14.88 6.64
CA GLU A 246 25.31 -13.59 7.35
C GLU A 246 23.91 -12.93 7.28
N GLU A 247 23.48 -12.35 8.39
CA GLU A 247 22.27 -11.53 8.46
C GLU A 247 22.64 -10.15 9.00
N GLN A 248 22.30 -9.10 8.26
CA GLN A 248 22.56 -7.72 8.65
C GLN A 248 21.29 -6.89 8.72
N TYR A 249 21.23 -6.05 9.75
CA TYR A 249 20.19 -5.06 9.93
C TYR A 249 20.81 -3.68 10.10
N ALA A 250 20.18 -2.65 9.55
CA ALA A 250 20.58 -1.25 9.73
C ALA A 250 19.41 -0.44 10.30
N ASP A 251 19.72 0.55 11.12
CA ASP A 251 18.73 1.52 11.57
C ASP A 251 17.99 2.11 10.35
N ALA A 252 16.68 2.25 10.43
CA ALA A 252 15.85 2.77 9.32
C ALA A 252 16.22 4.21 8.91
N ALA A 253 16.82 4.98 9.83
CA ALA A 253 17.32 6.33 9.58
C ALA A 253 18.80 6.36 9.14
N ALA A 254 19.48 5.21 9.10
CA ALA A 254 20.88 5.16 8.70
C ALA A 254 21.08 5.62 7.25
N THR A 255 22.19 6.30 7.03
CA THR A 255 22.67 6.73 5.70
C THR A 255 24.03 6.16 5.36
N ASP A 256 24.68 5.49 6.30
CA ASP A 256 25.97 4.81 6.12
C ASP A 256 25.83 3.33 6.48
N PHE A 257 26.03 2.46 5.51
CA PHE A 257 25.91 1.01 5.59
C PHE A 257 27.27 0.31 5.45
N THR A 258 28.38 1.06 5.46
CA THR A 258 29.73 0.54 5.20
C THR A 258 30.06 -0.66 6.09
N ALA A 259 29.78 -0.57 7.40
CA ALA A 259 30.08 -1.65 8.33
C ALA A 259 29.26 -2.93 8.07
N ASN A 260 27.98 -2.78 7.71
CA ASN A 260 27.10 -3.90 7.34
C ASN A 260 27.62 -4.59 6.06
N ILE A 261 27.93 -3.79 5.03
CA ILE A 261 28.42 -4.30 3.74
C ILE A 261 29.77 -5.01 3.91
N GLN A 262 30.66 -4.50 4.75
CA GLN A 262 31.94 -5.18 5.03
C GLN A 262 31.76 -6.55 5.66
N LYS A 263 30.82 -6.73 6.60
CA LYS A 263 30.49 -8.02 7.19
C LYS A 263 29.94 -8.99 6.14
N ILE A 264 28.99 -8.52 5.31
CA ILE A 264 28.41 -9.29 4.22
C ILE A 264 29.52 -9.79 3.27
N VAL A 265 30.39 -8.90 2.82
CA VAL A 265 31.52 -9.24 1.92
C VAL A 265 32.47 -10.24 2.58
N SER A 266 32.76 -10.07 3.89
CA SER A 266 33.63 -10.95 4.63
C SER A 266 33.09 -12.38 4.77
N ALA A 267 31.75 -12.55 4.77
CA ALA A 267 31.10 -13.85 4.81
C ALA A 267 31.15 -14.60 3.46
N LYS A 268 31.55 -13.94 2.37
CA LYS A 268 31.70 -14.51 1.03
C LYS A 268 30.47 -15.27 0.54
N PRO A 269 29.26 -14.66 0.53
CA PRO A 269 28.07 -15.29 0.01
C PRO A 269 28.13 -15.38 -1.53
N ASP A 270 27.35 -16.31 -2.11
CA ASP A 270 27.06 -16.33 -3.56
C ASP A 270 26.04 -15.25 -3.93
N TYR A 271 25.07 -14.99 -3.02
CA TYR A 271 24.03 -13.98 -3.17
C TYR A 271 23.92 -13.09 -1.92
N LEU A 272 23.60 -11.83 -2.15
CA LEU A 272 23.10 -10.91 -1.14
C LEU A 272 21.61 -10.67 -1.42
N PHE A 273 20.73 -11.19 -0.58
CA PHE A 273 19.30 -10.93 -0.64
C PHE A 273 18.95 -9.69 0.19
N ILE A 274 18.29 -8.72 -0.43
CA ILE A 274 17.99 -7.43 0.19
C ILE A 274 16.48 -7.25 0.32
N VAL A 275 16.04 -7.00 1.55
CA VAL A 275 14.67 -6.60 1.87
C VAL A 275 14.71 -5.11 2.17
N TRP A 276 14.33 -4.27 1.19
CA TRP A 276 14.41 -2.82 1.35
C TRP A 276 13.24 -2.11 0.69
N ALA A 277 12.78 -1.02 1.32
CA ALA A 277 11.72 -0.16 0.81
C ALA A 277 11.97 1.30 1.18
N GLY A 278 11.53 2.23 0.36
CA GLY A 278 11.58 3.67 0.62
C GLY A 278 12.93 4.31 0.36
N ALA A 279 13.16 5.44 1.03
CA ALA A 279 14.39 6.24 0.92
C ALA A 279 15.56 5.61 1.73
N ASN A 280 16.75 6.25 1.67
CA ASN A 280 17.97 5.80 2.36
C ASN A 280 18.35 4.34 2.04
N THR A 281 18.45 4.04 0.75
CA THR A 281 18.76 2.69 0.26
C THR A 281 20.26 2.40 0.27
N PRO A 282 20.70 1.13 0.39
CA PRO A 282 22.12 0.76 0.37
C PRO A 282 22.72 0.70 -1.05
N TRP A 283 21.93 0.87 -2.11
CA TRP A 283 22.34 0.57 -3.49
C TRP A 283 23.61 1.26 -3.90
N LYS A 284 23.70 2.58 -3.68
CA LYS A 284 24.91 3.34 -4.04
C LYS A 284 26.15 2.85 -3.32
N GLN A 285 26.06 2.55 -2.03
CA GLN A 285 27.20 2.06 -1.25
C GLN A 285 27.62 0.64 -1.67
N LEU A 286 26.65 -0.24 -1.99
CA LEU A 286 26.93 -1.56 -2.57
C LEU A 286 27.71 -1.43 -3.89
N GLN A 287 27.37 -0.45 -4.74
CA GLN A 287 28.06 -0.16 -5.97
C GLN A 287 29.45 0.44 -5.71
N ASP A 288 29.57 1.48 -4.87
CA ASP A 288 30.84 2.12 -4.52
C ASP A 288 31.84 1.14 -3.89
N MET A 289 31.35 0.19 -3.11
CA MET A 289 32.15 -0.89 -2.50
C MET A 289 32.35 -2.10 -3.42
N LYS A 290 31.86 -2.02 -4.67
CA LYS A 290 32.08 -3.01 -5.72
C LYS A 290 31.70 -4.44 -5.33
N VAL A 291 30.56 -4.60 -4.63
CA VAL A 291 30.11 -5.88 -4.11
C VAL A 291 29.95 -6.93 -5.22
N ARG A 292 29.37 -6.54 -6.38
CA ARG A 292 29.19 -7.44 -7.54
C ARG A 292 30.54 -7.84 -8.17
N GLU A 293 31.52 -6.95 -8.20
CA GLU A 293 32.87 -7.23 -8.73
C GLU A 293 33.62 -8.28 -7.86
N GLN A 294 33.19 -8.47 -6.61
CA GLN A 294 33.69 -9.50 -5.71
C GLN A 294 33.01 -10.86 -5.87
N GLY A 295 32.17 -11.01 -6.91
CA GLY A 295 31.47 -12.25 -7.24
C GLY A 295 30.15 -12.45 -6.51
N ILE A 296 29.68 -11.47 -5.71
CA ILE A 296 28.43 -11.55 -4.96
C ILE A 296 27.29 -11.04 -5.86
N LYS A 297 26.33 -11.89 -6.15
CA LYS A 297 25.13 -11.50 -6.88
C LYS A 297 24.13 -10.83 -5.94
N ILE A 298 23.45 -9.78 -6.42
CA ILE A 298 22.39 -9.09 -5.67
C ILE A 298 21.05 -9.64 -6.08
N SER A 299 20.16 -9.87 -5.10
CA SER A 299 18.76 -10.28 -5.31
C SER A 299 17.84 -9.48 -4.40
N THR A 300 16.69 -9.08 -4.92
CA THR A 300 15.64 -8.35 -4.17
C THR A 300 14.30 -8.45 -4.92
N GLY A 301 13.25 -7.88 -4.37
CA GLY A 301 12.04 -7.57 -5.13
C GLY A 301 12.34 -6.52 -6.21
N ALA A 302 11.84 -6.73 -7.42
CA ALA A 302 12.00 -5.76 -8.49
C ALA A 302 11.46 -4.39 -8.02
N PRO A 303 12.26 -3.33 -8.08
CA PRO A 303 11.85 -2.01 -7.64
C PRO A 303 10.83 -1.38 -8.60
N ASP A 304 10.25 -0.24 -8.23
CA ASP A 304 9.34 0.51 -9.10
C ASP A 304 10.04 1.06 -10.35
N ILE A 305 9.27 1.43 -11.35
CA ILE A 305 9.78 1.90 -12.65
C ILE A 305 10.72 3.10 -12.49
N ALA A 306 10.44 4.00 -11.55
CA ALA A 306 11.29 5.16 -11.30
C ALA A 306 12.67 4.74 -10.79
N ALA A 307 12.73 3.78 -9.88
CA ALA A 307 13.99 3.22 -9.39
C ALA A 307 14.70 2.39 -10.47
N LEU A 308 13.99 1.57 -11.25
CA LEU A 308 14.58 0.82 -12.38
C LEU A 308 15.31 1.72 -13.39
N LYS A 309 14.78 2.92 -13.65
CA LYS A 309 15.44 3.90 -14.54
C LYS A 309 16.77 4.41 -14.00
N THR A 310 16.95 4.43 -12.67
CA THR A 310 18.18 4.92 -12.03
C THR A 310 19.15 3.80 -11.62
N MET A 311 18.69 2.55 -11.58
CA MET A 311 19.43 1.39 -11.07
C MET A 311 19.81 0.42 -12.20
N GLN A 312 20.50 0.93 -13.23
CA GLN A 312 20.93 0.16 -14.40
C GLN A 312 21.84 -1.03 -14.05
N GLU A 313 22.54 -0.96 -12.93
CA GLU A 313 23.38 -2.02 -12.38
C GLU A 313 22.59 -3.27 -11.94
N LEU A 314 21.28 -3.17 -11.80
CA LEU A 314 20.42 -4.33 -11.51
C LEU A 314 20.11 -5.18 -12.76
N GLU A 315 20.62 -4.83 -13.93
CA GLU A 315 20.56 -5.74 -15.10
C GLU A 315 21.10 -7.11 -14.71
N ASP A 316 20.44 -8.16 -15.18
CA ASP A 316 20.70 -9.58 -14.84
C ASP A 316 20.37 -9.98 -13.39
N MET A 317 19.78 -9.10 -12.56
CA MET A 317 19.34 -9.48 -11.24
C MET A 317 18.20 -10.53 -11.34
N GLU A 318 18.38 -11.65 -10.67
CA GLU A 318 17.33 -12.63 -10.41
C GLU A 318 16.68 -12.32 -9.06
N GLY A 319 15.36 -12.36 -9.02
CA GLY A 319 14.58 -12.04 -7.80
C GLY A 319 13.10 -12.27 -8.02
N PHE A 320 12.27 -11.45 -7.39
CA PHE A 320 10.82 -11.56 -7.55
C PHE A 320 10.20 -10.21 -7.93
N SER A 321 8.96 -10.26 -8.42
CA SER A 321 8.14 -9.07 -8.63
C SER A 321 6.74 -9.32 -8.10
N VAL A 322 6.17 -8.32 -7.46
CA VAL A 322 4.77 -8.35 -7.02
C VAL A 322 3.83 -8.00 -8.17
N TYR A 323 4.35 -7.21 -9.10
CA TYR A 323 3.65 -6.81 -10.30
C TYR A 323 4.60 -6.07 -11.27
N TYR A 324 4.41 -6.30 -12.53
CA TYR A 324 4.81 -5.44 -13.62
C TYR A 324 3.73 -5.55 -14.69
N HIS A 325 3.35 -4.45 -15.31
CA HIS A 325 2.13 -4.35 -16.12
C HIS A 325 2.00 -5.35 -17.27
N THR A 326 3.08 -6.04 -17.65
CA THR A 326 3.09 -7.09 -18.69
C THR A 326 3.12 -8.52 -18.12
N LEU A 327 3.23 -8.70 -16.79
CA LEU A 327 3.28 -10.03 -16.19
C LEU A 327 1.90 -10.68 -16.09
N PRO A 328 0.85 -10.01 -15.55
CA PRO A 328 -0.47 -10.61 -15.51
C PRO A 328 -1.17 -10.54 -16.88
N ASP A 329 -1.66 -11.68 -17.39
CA ASP A 329 -2.47 -11.73 -18.60
C ASP A 329 -3.93 -12.01 -18.25
N ASN A 330 -4.67 -10.96 -17.88
CA ASN A 330 -6.11 -11.01 -17.62
C ASN A 330 -6.79 -9.69 -17.99
N ASP A 331 -8.11 -9.71 -18.13
CA ASP A 331 -8.87 -8.55 -18.62
C ASP A 331 -8.91 -7.40 -17.61
N VAL A 332 -8.85 -7.69 -16.31
CA VAL A 332 -8.81 -6.65 -15.25
C VAL A 332 -7.50 -5.87 -15.34
N ASN A 333 -6.37 -6.56 -15.57
CA ASN A 333 -5.09 -5.91 -15.78
C ASN A 333 -5.05 -5.09 -17.07
N LYS A 334 -5.59 -5.61 -18.17
CA LYS A 334 -5.69 -4.87 -19.44
C LYS A 334 -6.47 -3.57 -19.24
N TRP A 335 -7.61 -3.63 -18.57
CA TRP A 335 -8.39 -2.46 -18.21
C TRP A 335 -7.60 -1.47 -17.35
N LEU A 336 -6.91 -1.96 -16.31
CA LEU A 336 -6.07 -1.13 -15.45
C LEU A 336 -5.00 -0.38 -16.26
N VAL A 337 -4.27 -1.07 -17.13
CA VAL A 337 -3.19 -0.47 -17.93
C VAL A 337 -3.75 0.60 -18.88
N GLU A 338 -4.85 0.34 -19.54
CA GLU A 338 -5.48 1.29 -20.48
C GLU A 338 -6.02 2.53 -19.75
N GLU A 339 -6.77 2.33 -18.66
CA GLU A 339 -7.37 3.43 -17.93
C GLU A 339 -6.35 4.26 -17.16
N HIS A 340 -5.29 3.62 -16.63
CA HIS A 340 -4.19 4.32 -15.98
C HIS A 340 -3.46 5.25 -16.95
N LYS A 341 -3.11 4.76 -18.14
CA LYS A 341 -2.50 5.60 -19.20
C LYS A 341 -3.38 6.78 -19.56
N LYS A 342 -4.68 6.55 -19.69
CA LYS A 342 -5.64 7.58 -20.07
C LYS A 342 -5.76 8.68 -19.02
N ARG A 343 -5.77 8.34 -17.73
CA ARG A 343 -5.94 9.31 -16.63
C ARG A 343 -4.64 9.97 -16.17
N PHE A 344 -3.51 9.29 -16.32
CA PHE A 344 -2.23 9.74 -15.78
C PHE A 344 -1.19 10.00 -16.89
N ASN A 345 -1.59 10.73 -17.94
CA ASN A 345 -0.71 11.26 -18.99
C ASN A 345 0.18 10.22 -19.68
N GLY A 346 -0.28 8.99 -19.82
CA GLY A 346 0.47 7.90 -20.44
C GLY A 346 1.33 7.10 -19.47
N ASP A 347 1.34 7.43 -18.18
CA ASP A 347 2.04 6.65 -17.15
C ASP A 347 1.49 5.22 -17.11
N LEU A 348 2.38 4.26 -16.86
CA LEU A 348 2.02 2.86 -16.65
C LEU A 348 1.68 2.60 -15.18
N PRO A 349 0.74 1.67 -14.88
CA PRO A 349 0.56 1.21 -13.51
C PRO A 349 1.83 0.51 -13.02
N ASP A 350 2.16 0.73 -11.76
CA ASP A 350 3.38 0.24 -11.13
C ASP A 350 3.07 -0.61 -9.89
N LEU A 351 4.08 -1.07 -9.18
CA LEU A 351 4.08 -2.12 -8.15
C LEU A 351 2.81 -2.20 -7.28
N PHE A 352 2.33 -1.06 -6.78
CA PHE A 352 1.24 -1.00 -5.79
C PHE A 352 -0.08 -0.48 -6.35
N THR A 353 -0.10 -0.07 -7.61
CA THR A 353 -1.33 0.33 -8.31
C THR A 353 -2.36 -0.81 -8.35
N PRO A 354 -1.99 -2.06 -8.75
CA PRO A 354 -2.93 -3.17 -8.77
C PRO A 354 -3.41 -3.57 -7.37
N GLY A 355 -2.57 -3.40 -6.34
CA GLY A 355 -2.94 -3.67 -4.96
C GLY A 355 -4.03 -2.74 -4.45
N GLY A 356 -3.86 -1.43 -4.63
CA GLY A 356 -4.90 -0.45 -4.32
C GLY A 356 -6.21 -0.74 -5.04
N MET A 357 -6.15 -1.10 -6.33
CA MET A 357 -7.32 -1.53 -7.11
C MET A 357 -7.97 -2.78 -6.50
N SER A 358 -7.18 -3.76 -6.07
CA SER A 358 -7.68 -5.00 -5.45
C SER A 358 -8.40 -4.72 -4.13
N ALA A 359 -7.89 -3.80 -3.30
CA ALA A 359 -8.53 -3.39 -2.04
C ALA A 359 -9.91 -2.77 -2.30
N ALA A 360 -10.01 -1.88 -3.29
CA ALA A 360 -11.28 -1.28 -3.69
C ALA A 360 -12.28 -2.32 -4.20
N ILE A 361 -11.84 -3.22 -5.09
CA ILE A 361 -12.68 -4.31 -5.62
C ILE A 361 -13.19 -5.18 -4.47
N ALA A 362 -12.32 -5.59 -3.55
CA ALA A 362 -12.70 -6.43 -2.42
C ALA A 362 -13.78 -5.77 -1.53
N ILE A 363 -13.65 -4.49 -1.23
CA ILE A 363 -14.63 -3.73 -0.44
C ILE A 363 -15.96 -3.64 -1.20
N ILE A 364 -15.94 -3.29 -2.47
CA ILE A 364 -17.18 -3.16 -3.27
C ILE A 364 -17.88 -4.51 -3.40
N GLU A 365 -17.15 -5.62 -3.58
CA GLU A 365 -17.74 -6.95 -3.61
C GLU A 365 -18.34 -7.36 -2.25
N ALA A 366 -17.69 -7.01 -1.12
CA ALA A 366 -18.26 -7.21 0.20
C ALA A 366 -19.57 -6.42 0.39
N ILE A 367 -19.60 -5.14 0.00
CA ILE A 367 -20.79 -4.29 0.05
C ILE A 367 -21.93 -4.90 -0.79
N LYS A 368 -21.64 -5.40 -2.00
CA LYS A 368 -22.62 -6.07 -2.84
C LYS A 368 -23.17 -7.35 -2.20
N LYS A 369 -22.30 -8.15 -1.57
CA LYS A 369 -22.69 -9.41 -0.90
C LYS A 369 -23.59 -9.18 0.31
N THR A 370 -23.46 -8.05 1.00
CA THR A 370 -24.29 -7.66 2.13
C THR A 370 -25.51 -6.79 1.73
N ASP A 371 -25.77 -6.64 0.44
CA ASP A 371 -26.83 -5.75 -0.10
C ASP A 371 -26.76 -4.31 0.48
N GLY A 372 -25.53 -3.84 0.73
CA GLY A 372 -25.27 -2.51 1.28
C GLY A 372 -25.53 -2.36 2.77
N GLU A 373 -25.74 -3.45 3.49
CA GLU A 373 -25.77 -3.44 4.96
C GLU A 373 -24.35 -3.33 5.51
N MET A 374 -24.16 -2.39 6.46
CA MET A 374 -22.86 -2.05 7.02
C MET A 374 -22.66 -2.61 8.42
N ASP A 375 -23.41 -3.67 8.79
CA ASP A 375 -23.11 -4.44 9.99
C ASP A 375 -21.75 -5.12 9.86
N THR A 376 -20.86 -4.87 10.80
CA THR A 376 -19.47 -5.31 10.69
C THR A 376 -19.30 -6.80 10.73
N GLU A 377 -20.10 -7.53 11.54
CA GLU A 377 -20.04 -9.00 11.59
C GLU A 377 -20.52 -9.62 10.27
N ASN A 378 -21.55 -9.04 9.66
CA ASN A 378 -22.03 -9.48 8.33
C ASN A 378 -20.97 -9.21 7.24
N LEU A 379 -20.27 -8.08 7.31
CA LEU A 379 -19.16 -7.78 6.39
C LEU A 379 -18.01 -8.77 6.57
N ILE A 380 -17.59 -9.07 7.80
CA ILE A 380 -16.54 -10.05 8.08
C ILE A 380 -16.95 -11.42 7.51
N ALA A 381 -18.15 -11.88 7.82
CA ALA A 381 -18.66 -13.17 7.32
C ALA A 381 -18.75 -13.22 5.79
N ALA A 382 -19.07 -12.09 5.14
CA ALA A 382 -19.11 -11.99 3.68
C ALA A 382 -17.70 -12.03 3.06
N MET A 383 -16.69 -11.51 3.76
CA MET A 383 -15.31 -11.43 3.28
C MET A 383 -14.49 -12.70 3.57
N GLU A 384 -14.77 -13.43 4.65
CA GLU A 384 -14.10 -14.71 4.96
C GLU A 384 -14.30 -15.72 3.82
N GLY A 385 -13.20 -16.20 3.24
CA GLY A 385 -13.21 -17.12 2.08
C GLY A 385 -13.66 -16.48 0.76
N MET A 386 -13.87 -15.16 0.73
CA MET A 386 -14.29 -14.46 -0.49
C MET A 386 -13.21 -14.50 -1.55
N SER A 387 -13.60 -14.90 -2.76
CA SER A 387 -12.77 -14.78 -3.96
C SER A 387 -13.28 -13.63 -4.83
N PHE A 388 -12.35 -12.94 -5.47
CA PHE A 388 -12.64 -11.84 -6.42
C PHE A 388 -11.55 -11.76 -7.50
N GLU A 389 -11.92 -11.22 -8.66
CA GLU A 389 -10.98 -10.97 -9.74
C GLU A 389 -10.25 -9.65 -9.52
N SER A 390 -8.93 -9.65 -9.78
CA SER A 390 -8.06 -8.50 -9.60
C SER A 390 -7.10 -8.33 -10.78
N PRO A 391 -6.38 -7.21 -10.90
CA PRO A 391 -5.34 -7.08 -11.93
C PRO A 391 -4.25 -8.15 -11.84
N LYS A 392 -4.07 -8.77 -10.68
CA LYS A 392 -3.11 -9.86 -10.43
C LYS A 392 -3.72 -11.25 -10.60
N GLY A 393 -4.92 -11.33 -11.15
CA GLY A 393 -5.72 -12.55 -11.26
C GLY A 393 -6.64 -12.76 -10.07
N LYS A 394 -7.14 -13.98 -9.91
CA LYS A 394 -8.04 -14.34 -8.82
C LYS A 394 -7.34 -14.27 -7.48
N MET A 395 -7.92 -13.54 -6.55
CA MET A 395 -7.49 -13.47 -5.15
C MET A 395 -8.56 -14.07 -4.25
N THR A 396 -8.12 -14.68 -3.14
CA THR A 396 -9.04 -15.27 -2.16
C THR A 396 -8.59 -14.92 -0.75
N PHE A 397 -9.44 -14.30 0.04
CA PHE A 397 -9.18 -14.16 1.47
C PHE A 397 -9.26 -15.51 2.16
N ARG A 398 -8.16 -15.94 2.75
CA ARG A 398 -8.15 -17.14 3.56
C ARG A 398 -8.95 -16.89 4.86
N ALA A 399 -9.91 -17.79 5.17
CA ALA A 399 -10.82 -17.56 6.29
C ALA A 399 -10.12 -17.56 7.65
N GLU A 400 -8.99 -18.27 7.79
CA GLU A 400 -8.28 -18.46 9.05
C GLU A 400 -7.58 -17.20 9.56
N ASP A 401 -7.05 -16.37 8.67
CA ASP A 401 -6.24 -15.20 9.02
C ASP A 401 -6.49 -13.96 8.15
N HIS A 402 -7.46 -14.03 7.26
CA HIS A 402 -7.88 -12.98 6.33
C HIS A 402 -6.76 -12.50 5.37
N GLN A 403 -5.70 -13.30 5.19
CA GLN A 403 -4.67 -13.05 4.19
C GLN A 403 -5.17 -13.42 2.80
N ALA A 404 -5.08 -12.49 1.85
CA ALA A 404 -5.36 -12.84 0.46
C ALA A 404 -4.23 -13.72 -0.11
N LEU A 405 -4.63 -14.86 -0.67
CA LEU A 405 -3.77 -15.72 -1.46
C LEU A 405 -3.77 -15.19 -2.90
N GLN A 406 -2.59 -15.04 -3.47
CA GLN A 406 -2.39 -14.37 -4.75
C GLN A 406 -1.15 -14.85 -5.49
N THR A 407 -1.12 -14.63 -6.80
CA THR A 407 0.02 -14.94 -7.67
C THR A 407 1.18 -13.98 -7.41
N LEU A 408 2.41 -14.51 -7.42
CA LEU A 408 3.66 -13.77 -7.46
C LEU A 408 4.56 -14.28 -8.61
N TYR A 409 5.62 -13.55 -8.92
CA TYR A 409 6.45 -13.80 -10.08
C TYR A 409 7.93 -13.88 -9.68
N ALA A 410 8.59 -15.00 -9.96
CA ALA A 410 10.05 -15.05 -10.04
C ALA A 410 10.47 -14.43 -11.37
N VAL A 411 11.37 -13.45 -11.33
CA VAL A 411 11.75 -12.66 -12.50
C VAL A 411 13.25 -12.48 -12.60
N LYS A 412 13.69 -12.16 -13.82
CA LYS A 412 15.01 -11.63 -14.11
C LYS A 412 14.86 -10.24 -14.71
N LEU A 413 15.71 -9.31 -14.33
CA LEU A 413 15.76 -7.98 -14.94
C LEU A 413 16.58 -8.04 -16.21
N GLU A 414 15.97 -7.68 -17.35
CA GLU A 414 16.62 -7.69 -18.66
C GLU A 414 16.41 -6.38 -19.41
N LYS A 415 17.41 -5.95 -20.18
CA LYS A 415 17.23 -4.87 -21.15
C LYS A 415 16.33 -5.32 -22.30
N ARG A 416 15.48 -4.42 -22.76
CA ARG A 416 14.59 -4.62 -23.91
C ARG A 416 14.70 -3.45 -24.86
N ASP A 417 14.67 -3.73 -26.16
CA ASP A 417 14.71 -2.70 -27.18
C ASP A 417 13.57 -1.69 -27.01
N GLY A 418 13.91 -0.41 -27.09
CA GLY A 418 12.94 0.68 -26.97
C GLY A 418 12.53 1.04 -25.51
N ILE A 419 13.11 0.39 -24.49
CA ILE A 419 12.92 0.71 -23.07
C ILE A 419 14.26 1.09 -22.47
N ASP A 420 14.30 2.22 -21.77
CA ASP A 420 15.52 2.84 -21.23
C ASP A 420 15.93 2.32 -19.84
N TYR A 421 15.27 1.27 -19.34
CA TYR A 421 15.56 0.62 -18.06
C TYR A 421 15.41 -0.90 -18.17
N PRO A 422 16.07 -1.70 -17.30
CA PRO A 422 15.88 -3.13 -17.26
C PRO A 422 14.48 -3.49 -16.75
N VAL A 423 13.77 -4.36 -17.45
CA VAL A 423 12.39 -4.74 -17.13
C VAL A 423 12.32 -6.14 -16.50
N PRO A 424 11.35 -6.39 -15.59
CA PRO A 424 11.07 -7.72 -15.08
C PRO A 424 10.59 -8.65 -16.21
N VAL A 425 11.35 -9.71 -16.46
CA VAL A 425 11.02 -10.79 -17.40
C VAL A 425 10.72 -12.04 -16.60
N LEU A 426 9.60 -12.68 -16.91
CA LEU A 426 9.12 -13.85 -16.19
C LEU A 426 10.11 -15.03 -16.29
N ILE A 427 10.56 -15.53 -15.15
CA ILE A 427 11.21 -16.83 -15.00
C ILE A 427 10.13 -17.87 -14.70
N ARG A 428 9.31 -17.62 -13.69
CA ARG A 428 8.25 -18.52 -13.24
C ARG A 428 7.13 -17.75 -12.54
N GLU A 429 5.90 -18.09 -12.86
CA GLU A 429 4.73 -17.72 -12.09
C GLU A 429 4.59 -18.67 -10.88
N LEU A 430 4.31 -18.12 -9.71
CA LEU A 430 4.06 -18.86 -8.48
C LEU A 430 2.59 -18.74 -8.12
N SER A 431 1.92 -19.87 -8.03
CA SER A 431 0.49 -19.89 -7.73
C SER A 431 0.18 -19.39 -6.30
N PRO A 432 -1.07 -18.99 -6.03
CA PRO A 432 -1.53 -18.64 -4.69
C PRO A 432 -1.25 -19.73 -3.64
N GLU A 433 -1.35 -21.02 -4.03
CA GLU A 433 -1.11 -22.16 -3.15
C GLU A 433 0.40 -22.35 -2.87
N GLU A 434 1.25 -22.16 -3.87
CA GLU A 434 2.71 -22.24 -3.70
C GLU A 434 3.25 -21.17 -2.77
N THR A 435 2.67 -19.97 -2.83
CA THR A 435 3.09 -18.83 -2.01
C THR A 435 2.31 -18.70 -0.71
N ALA A 436 1.32 -19.59 -0.44
CA ALA A 436 0.49 -19.50 0.75
C ALA A 436 1.34 -19.44 2.04
N PRO A 437 1.25 -18.36 2.82
CA PRO A 437 2.04 -18.22 4.03
C PRO A 437 1.51 -19.14 5.14
N PRO A 438 2.34 -19.52 6.14
CA PRO A 438 1.83 -20.23 7.30
C PRO A 438 0.81 -19.36 8.06
N VAL A 439 -0.23 -20.00 8.58
CA VAL A 439 -1.20 -19.34 9.50
C VAL A 439 -0.51 -19.17 10.84
N ARG A 440 -0.37 -17.92 11.31
CA ARG A 440 0.36 -17.57 12.54
C ARG A 440 -0.50 -16.84 13.57
N ASN A 441 -1.72 -16.47 13.22
CA ASN A 441 -2.63 -15.82 14.16
C ASN A 441 -3.11 -16.78 15.23
N LYS A 442 -3.59 -16.21 16.34
CA LYS A 442 -4.26 -16.94 17.42
C LYS A 442 -5.73 -16.52 17.40
N ARG A 443 -6.56 -17.33 16.76
CA ARG A 443 -8.01 -17.19 16.84
C ARG A 443 -8.51 -17.61 18.23
#